data_bfb5bca525932480897c32d6cb5374be
#
_entry.id   bfb5bca525932480897c32d6cb5374be
#
_cell.length_a   1.000
_cell.length_b   1.000
_cell.length_c   1.000
_cell.angle_alpha   90.00
_cell.angle_beta   90.00
_cell.angle_gamma   90.00
#
_symmetry.space_group_name_H-M   'P 1'
#
loop_
_entity.id
_entity.type
_entity.pdbx_description
1 polymer ?
#
loop_
_entity_poly.entity_id
_entity_poly.type
_entity_poly.pdbx_seq_one_letter_code
_entity_poly.pdbx_strand_id
1 'polypeptide(L)'
;MFIDSHMHLINTKCFDRPTYDRLGQSIPKDTDINQLVEWMKAAGIEHCVCMGQDMHKVWNSEFGEVAVEDAFAKYPDFFVPFCSVEPIDEAGRFNQKNYDYMVDKLNNKGYRGVLFTPPYGQFNSNDPVMFPFYEAIDKAGAVCQYHHSAAGGPTVLAHTKYAKMENLNDVTFHFPHMKKVVEHIGYPFSEYLFTMMVNDENLWTDLAMLYKRPLWMTWNMVLAKETGVLDRVMFATDFVAANNDLFGPDPTKDILEWVDLVQNGMNKICKQSGWPTFTEKEIMGILHDNAARLYNL
;
A
#
# COMPACT_ATOMS: atom_id res chain seq x y z
N MET A 1 -14.30 1.33 15.20
CA MET A 1 -13.26 0.42 14.72
C MET A 1 -12.71 0.98 13.42
N PHE A 2 -11.52 0.56 13.00
CA PHE A 2 -10.79 1.16 11.86
C PHE A 2 -10.26 0.03 10.97
N ILE A 3 -9.95 0.37 9.71
CA ILE A 3 -9.34 -0.57 8.74
C ILE A 3 -7.99 -0.03 8.35
N ASP A 4 -6.95 -0.87 8.47
CA ASP A 4 -5.63 -0.60 7.94
C ASP A 4 -5.53 -1.14 6.50
N SER A 5 -5.49 -0.25 5.53
CA SER A 5 -5.55 -0.65 4.11
C SER A 5 -4.18 -0.99 3.51
N HIS A 6 -3.09 -0.95 4.30
CA HIS A 6 -1.75 -1.25 3.79
C HIS A 6 -0.78 -1.58 4.93
N MET A 7 -0.36 -2.82 4.99
CA MET A 7 0.74 -3.26 5.86
C MET A 7 1.53 -4.39 5.22
N HIS A 8 2.80 -4.51 5.58
CA HIS A 8 3.68 -5.58 5.13
C HIS A 8 3.92 -6.63 6.21
N LEU A 9 3.79 -7.89 5.84
CA LEU A 9 4.23 -9.02 6.64
C LEU A 9 5.60 -9.51 6.16
N ILE A 10 6.41 -10.03 7.06
CA ILE A 10 7.80 -10.38 6.79
C ILE A 10 8.08 -11.83 7.15
N ASN A 11 8.84 -12.50 6.26
CA ASN A 11 9.48 -13.76 6.54
C ASN A 11 10.99 -13.64 6.22
N THR A 12 11.82 -13.69 7.26
CA THR A 12 13.27 -13.47 7.13
C THR A 12 13.99 -14.55 6.31
N LYS A 13 13.36 -15.71 6.08
CA LYS A 13 13.91 -16.77 5.22
C LYS A 13 13.97 -16.36 3.75
N CYS A 14 13.16 -15.38 3.35
CA CYS A 14 13.12 -14.90 1.98
C CYS A 14 14.20 -13.84 1.67
N PHE A 15 14.92 -13.35 2.67
CA PHE A 15 15.94 -12.30 2.49
C PHE A 15 17.28 -12.86 2.04
N ASP A 16 17.86 -12.27 0.99
CA ASP A 16 19.22 -12.57 0.54
C ASP A 16 20.26 -11.83 1.41
N ARG A 17 20.77 -12.51 2.45
CA ARG A 17 21.74 -11.92 3.38
C ARG A 17 22.95 -11.27 2.68
N PRO A 18 23.61 -11.88 1.68
CA PRO A 18 24.72 -11.22 1.00
C PRO A 18 24.37 -9.87 0.37
N THR A 19 23.17 -9.74 -0.18
CA THR A 19 22.69 -8.47 -0.74
C THR A 19 22.49 -7.43 0.36
N TYR A 20 21.85 -7.80 1.48
CA TYR A 20 21.64 -6.90 2.60
C TYR A 20 22.95 -6.42 3.23
N ASP A 21 23.89 -7.32 3.45
CA ASP A 21 25.23 -7.01 3.97
C ASP A 21 25.97 -6.03 3.04
N ARG A 22 25.93 -6.28 1.72
CA ARG A 22 26.55 -5.39 0.70
C ARG A 22 25.92 -4.00 0.71
N LEU A 23 24.63 -3.88 0.97
CA LEU A 23 23.90 -2.63 1.03
C LEU A 23 23.99 -1.94 2.40
N GLY A 24 24.65 -2.58 3.39
CA GLY A 24 24.73 -2.08 4.75
C GLY A 24 23.38 -2.03 5.47
N GLN A 25 22.47 -2.93 5.09
CA GLN A 25 21.11 -3.01 5.64
C GLN A 25 20.98 -4.17 6.61
N SER A 26 20.18 -3.98 7.65
CA SER A 26 19.83 -5.05 8.57
C SER A 26 18.68 -5.86 8.01
N ILE A 27 18.76 -7.20 8.13
CA ILE A 27 17.60 -8.05 7.85
C ILE A 27 16.57 -7.83 8.97
N PRO A 28 15.32 -7.51 8.62
CA PRO A 28 14.24 -7.40 9.58
C PRO A 28 13.99 -8.72 10.33
N LYS A 29 13.25 -8.67 11.42
CA LYS A 29 12.82 -9.88 12.14
C LYS A 29 11.52 -10.41 11.55
N ASP A 30 11.27 -11.70 11.74
CA ASP A 30 9.98 -12.30 11.40
C ASP A 30 8.84 -11.62 12.17
N THR A 31 7.70 -11.49 11.53
CA THR A 31 6.48 -11.04 12.18
C THR A 31 5.92 -12.13 13.09
N ASP A 32 5.75 -11.84 14.36
CA ASP A 32 4.86 -12.62 15.23
C ASP A 32 3.40 -12.21 14.95
N ILE A 33 2.71 -13.05 14.18
CA ILE A 33 1.35 -12.76 13.72
C ILE A 33 0.36 -12.63 14.88
N ASN A 34 0.52 -13.38 15.96
CA ASN A 34 -0.37 -13.26 17.12
C ASN A 34 -0.19 -11.93 17.81
N GLN A 35 1.05 -11.56 18.07
CA GLN A 35 1.39 -10.30 18.70
C GLN A 35 0.95 -9.10 17.82
N LEU A 36 1.10 -9.21 16.51
CA LEU A 36 0.65 -8.20 15.56
C LEU A 36 -0.88 -8.00 15.65
N VAL A 37 -1.65 -9.07 15.62
CA VAL A 37 -3.11 -9.01 15.73
C VAL A 37 -3.54 -8.41 17.08
N GLU A 38 -2.84 -8.74 18.18
CA GLU A 38 -3.09 -8.13 19.48
C GLU A 38 -2.85 -6.61 19.46
N TRP A 39 -1.72 -6.15 18.92
CA TRP A 39 -1.40 -4.73 18.80
C TRP A 39 -2.44 -3.97 17.94
N MET A 40 -2.77 -4.53 16.79
CA MET A 40 -3.74 -3.92 15.88
C MET A 40 -5.13 -3.83 16.51
N LYS A 41 -5.61 -4.90 17.13
CA LYS A 41 -6.91 -4.91 17.82
C LYS A 41 -6.93 -3.96 19.03
N ALA A 42 -5.84 -3.89 19.79
CA ALA A 42 -5.72 -2.93 20.89
C ALA A 42 -5.76 -1.47 20.41
N ALA A 43 -5.29 -1.21 19.19
CA ALA A 43 -5.40 0.10 18.53
C ALA A 43 -6.76 0.34 17.84
N GLY A 44 -7.71 -0.61 17.93
CA GLY A 44 -9.04 -0.49 17.34
C GLY A 44 -9.13 -0.86 15.86
N ILE A 45 -8.09 -1.49 15.30
CA ILE A 45 -8.09 -2.01 13.92
C ILE A 45 -8.88 -3.34 13.91
N GLU A 46 -9.81 -3.47 12.99
CA GLU A 46 -10.64 -4.68 12.83
C GLU A 46 -10.28 -5.51 11.59
N HIS A 47 -9.74 -4.87 10.56
CA HIS A 47 -9.23 -5.53 9.35
C HIS A 47 -7.93 -4.91 8.90
N CYS A 48 -7.03 -5.73 8.36
CA CYS A 48 -5.78 -5.29 7.76
C CYS A 48 -5.62 -5.85 6.36
N VAL A 49 -5.38 -4.99 5.38
CA VAL A 49 -4.88 -5.41 4.07
C VAL A 49 -3.40 -5.69 4.20
N CYS A 50 -3.02 -6.94 4.05
CA CYS A 50 -1.65 -7.40 4.26
C CYS A 50 -1.04 -7.93 2.98
N MET A 51 0.23 -7.61 2.78
CA MET A 51 0.99 -7.98 1.59
C MET A 51 2.44 -8.29 1.91
N GLY A 52 3.05 -9.14 1.10
CA GLY A 52 4.50 -9.24 1.01
C GLY A 52 5.03 -8.12 0.12
N GLN A 53 6.25 -8.27 -0.34
CA GLN A 53 6.83 -7.37 -1.34
C GLN A 53 7.86 -8.14 -2.17
N ASP A 54 7.56 -8.31 -3.47
CA ASP A 54 8.52 -8.89 -4.40
C ASP A 54 9.51 -7.80 -4.84
N MET A 55 10.78 -7.98 -4.50
CA MET A 55 11.87 -7.04 -4.80
C MET A 55 13.13 -7.76 -5.29
N HIS A 56 12.98 -8.78 -6.13
CA HIS A 56 14.11 -9.53 -6.65
C HIS A 56 15.11 -8.64 -7.40
N LYS A 57 14.64 -7.67 -8.15
CA LYS A 57 15.48 -6.82 -8.98
C LYS A 57 16.56 -6.08 -8.19
N VAL A 58 16.20 -5.51 -7.06
CA VAL A 58 17.10 -4.64 -6.26
C VAL A 58 17.63 -5.30 -5.00
N TRP A 59 16.84 -6.20 -4.40
CA TRP A 59 17.17 -6.81 -3.12
C TRP A 59 17.43 -8.32 -3.21
N ASN A 60 17.26 -8.91 -4.41
CA ASN A 60 17.30 -10.35 -4.62
C ASN A 60 16.43 -11.12 -3.61
N SER A 61 15.27 -10.57 -3.31
CA SER A 61 14.40 -11.06 -2.25
C SER A 61 12.93 -10.89 -2.63
N GLU A 62 12.12 -11.88 -2.29
CA GLU A 62 10.69 -11.69 -2.07
C GLU A 62 10.45 -11.87 -0.57
N PHE A 63 9.83 -10.92 0.08
CA PHE A 63 9.57 -11.04 1.49
C PHE A 63 8.10 -10.94 1.81
N GLY A 64 7.66 -11.84 2.66
CA GLY A 64 6.35 -11.81 3.24
C GLY A 64 5.28 -12.65 2.59
N GLU A 65 5.46 -13.21 1.40
CA GLU A 65 4.40 -14.03 0.76
C GLU A 65 3.98 -15.21 1.63
N VAL A 66 4.94 -15.95 2.22
CA VAL A 66 4.64 -17.04 3.16
C VAL A 66 4.01 -16.51 4.45
N ALA A 67 4.46 -15.34 4.93
CA ALA A 67 3.87 -14.72 6.12
C ALA A 67 2.43 -14.27 5.89
N VAL A 68 2.09 -13.79 4.69
CA VAL A 68 0.71 -13.46 4.28
C VAL A 68 -0.15 -14.72 4.25
N GLU A 69 0.35 -15.83 3.68
CA GLU A 69 -0.37 -17.11 3.67
C GLU A 69 -0.66 -17.60 5.08
N ASP A 70 0.35 -17.61 5.95
CA ASP A 70 0.23 -18.06 7.34
C ASP A 70 -0.74 -17.17 8.14
N ALA A 71 -0.66 -15.84 7.95
CA ALA A 71 -1.54 -14.88 8.60
C ALA A 71 -2.99 -15.06 8.18
N PHE A 72 -3.23 -15.15 6.88
CA PHE A 72 -4.58 -15.33 6.34
C PHE A 72 -5.17 -16.70 6.74
N ALA A 73 -4.39 -17.78 6.69
CA ALA A 73 -4.84 -19.09 7.13
C ALA A 73 -5.24 -19.10 8.62
N LYS A 74 -4.55 -18.31 9.45
CA LYS A 74 -4.78 -18.26 10.89
C LYS A 74 -5.88 -17.29 11.31
N TYR A 75 -6.00 -16.16 10.64
CA TYR A 75 -6.94 -15.08 10.94
C TYR A 75 -7.67 -14.60 9.67
N PRO A 76 -8.47 -15.47 9.01
CA PRO A 76 -9.11 -15.15 7.73
C PRO A 76 -10.13 -14.00 7.81
N ASP A 77 -10.70 -13.77 8.99
CA ASP A 77 -11.66 -12.67 9.22
C ASP A 77 -10.96 -11.34 9.56
N PHE A 78 -9.66 -11.36 9.77
CA PHE A 78 -8.89 -10.16 10.11
C PHE A 78 -8.04 -9.66 8.95
N PHE A 79 -7.39 -10.55 8.21
CA PHE A 79 -6.50 -10.20 7.12
C PHE A 79 -7.18 -10.26 5.75
N VAL A 80 -6.94 -9.23 4.95
CA VAL A 80 -7.29 -9.17 3.53
C VAL A 80 -6.00 -9.39 2.73
N PRO A 81 -5.75 -10.59 2.18
CA PRO A 81 -4.46 -10.93 1.61
C PRO A 81 -4.28 -10.38 0.20
N PHE A 82 -3.11 -9.78 -0.05
CA PHE A 82 -2.62 -9.39 -1.36
C PHE A 82 -1.32 -10.15 -1.66
N CYS A 83 -1.13 -10.58 -2.90
CA CYS A 83 0.18 -11.05 -3.34
C CYS A 83 0.98 -9.90 -3.96
N SER A 84 2.32 -10.04 -3.95
CA SER A 84 3.22 -9.12 -4.63
C SER A 84 4.03 -9.88 -5.66
N VAL A 85 4.17 -9.30 -6.85
CA VAL A 85 4.89 -9.94 -7.95
C VAL A 85 5.66 -8.93 -8.80
N GLU A 86 6.86 -9.28 -9.21
CA GLU A 86 7.57 -8.58 -10.29
C GLU A 86 7.12 -9.12 -11.65
N PRO A 87 6.57 -8.25 -12.53
CA PRO A 87 5.97 -8.65 -13.81
C PRO A 87 7.01 -9.05 -14.86
N ILE A 88 8.27 -8.62 -14.67
CA ILE A 88 9.38 -8.88 -15.57
C ILE A 88 10.43 -9.75 -14.88
N ASP A 89 11.06 -10.63 -15.66
CA ASP A 89 12.20 -11.40 -15.21
C ASP A 89 13.50 -10.56 -15.22
N GLU A 90 14.62 -11.15 -14.79
CA GLU A 90 15.93 -10.48 -14.78
C GLU A 90 16.38 -9.99 -16.17
N ALA A 91 15.90 -10.62 -17.23
CA ALA A 91 16.17 -10.24 -18.61
C ALA A 91 15.18 -9.19 -19.16
N GLY A 92 14.26 -8.69 -18.35
CA GLY A 92 13.25 -7.72 -18.74
C GLY A 92 12.10 -8.29 -19.58
N ARG A 93 11.91 -9.62 -19.55
CA ARG A 93 10.83 -10.31 -20.29
C ARG A 93 9.66 -10.59 -19.36
N PHE A 94 8.49 -10.89 -19.94
CA PHE A 94 7.31 -11.33 -19.21
C PHE A 94 7.64 -12.49 -18.25
N ASN A 95 7.29 -12.30 -16.97
CA ASN A 95 7.55 -13.29 -15.93
C ASN A 95 6.37 -14.26 -15.81
N GLN A 96 6.40 -15.33 -16.60
CA GLN A 96 5.33 -16.34 -16.62
C GLN A 96 5.12 -16.99 -15.25
N LYS A 97 6.19 -17.27 -14.51
CA LYS A 97 6.11 -17.87 -13.17
C LYS A 97 5.28 -16.98 -12.22
N ASN A 98 5.58 -15.69 -12.20
CA ASN A 98 4.88 -14.73 -11.33
C ASN A 98 3.46 -14.47 -11.81
N TYR A 99 3.21 -14.50 -13.11
CA TYR A 99 1.85 -14.43 -13.66
C TYR A 99 0.99 -15.62 -13.20
N ASP A 100 1.48 -16.85 -13.36
CA ASP A 100 0.76 -18.07 -12.97
C ASP A 100 0.51 -18.09 -11.44
N TYR A 101 1.50 -17.67 -10.65
CA TYR A 101 1.38 -17.53 -9.20
C TYR A 101 0.26 -16.54 -8.82
N MET A 102 0.28 -15.33 -9.39
CA MET A 102 -0.76 -14.32 -9.17
C MET A 102 -2.16 -14.85 -9.53
N VAL A 103 -2.29 -15.48 -10.69
CA VAL A 103 -3.57 -16.03 -11.17
C VAL A 103 -4.09 -17.11 -10.21
N ASP A 104 -3.22 -18.00 -9.69
CA ASP A 104 -3.61 -19.00 -8.70
C ASP A 104 -4.08 -18.35 -7.38
N LYS A 105 -3.34 -17.34 -6.88
CA LYS A 105 -3.71 -16.62 -5.66
C LYS A 105 -5.08 -15.97 -5.78
N LEU A 106 -5.34 -15.25 -6.87
CA LEU A 106 -6.61 -14.56 -7.08
C LEU A 106 -7.79 -15.51 -7.27
N ASN A 107 -7.62 -16.58 -8.06
CA ASN A 107 -8.74 -17.45 -8.42
C ASN A 107 -8.99 -18.58 -7.45
N ASN A 108 -7.98 -19.07 -6.73
CA ASN A 108 -8.05 -20.32 -5.97
C ASN A 108 -7.76 -20.17 -4.47
N LYS A 109 -7.14 -19.05 -4.04
CA LYS A 109 -6.64 -18.88 -2.67
C LYS A 109 -7.31 -17.74 -1.89
N GLY A 110 -8.31 -17.08 -2.46
CA GLY A 110 -9.07 -16.02 -1.79
C GLY A 110 -8.34 -14.68 -1.65
N TYR A 111 -7.27 -14.48 -2.39
CA TYR A 111 -6.57 -13.19 -2.42
C TYR A 111 -7.43 -12.10 -3.06
N ARG A 112 -7.38 -10.90 -2.51
CA ARG A 112 -8.22 -9.78 -2.90
C ARG A 112 -7.53 -8.76 -3.78
N GLY A 113 -6.21 -8.84 -3.93
CA GLY A 113 -5.46 -7.92 -4.77
C GLY A 113 -4.02 -8.31 -5.00
N VAL A 114 -3.33 -7.45 -5.74
CA VAL A 114 -1.95 -7.62 -6.18
C VAL A 114 -1.20 -6.32 -5.97
N LEU A 115 -0.02 -6.39 -5.37
CA LEU A 115 0.91 -5.28 -5.25
C LEU A 115 1.95 -5.33 -6.36
N PHE A 116 2.13 -4.21 -7.05
CA PHE A 116 3.26 -3.93 -7.92
C PHE A 116 4.12 -2.80 -7.37
N THR A 117 5.43 -2.94 -7.48
CA THR A 117 6.40 -1.99 -6.95
C THR A 117 7.32 -1.43 -8.05
N PRO A 118 6.82 -0.62 -8.99
CA PRO A 118 7.58 -0.16 -10.16
C PRO A 118 8.96 0.45 -9.85
N PRO A 119 9.14 1.31 -8.81
CA PRO A 119 10.46 1.86 -8.47
C PRO A 119 11.48 0.81 -8.04
N TYR A 120 11.06 -0.27 -7.40
CA TYR A 120 11.93 -1.37 -6.95
C TYR A 120 12.19 -2.38 -8.06
N GLY A 121 11.14 -2.78 -8.78
CA GLY A 121 11.23 -3.71 -9.92
C GLY A 121 11.80 -3.08 -11.19
N GLN A 122 11.98 -1.74 -11.21
CA GLN A 122 12.52 -0.98 -12.35
C GLN A 122 11.76 -1.20 -13.67
N PHE A 123 10.44 -1.19 -13.61
CA PHE A 123 9.55 -1.27 -14.77
C PHE A 123 8.57 -0.09 -14.78
N ASN A 124 7.99 0.22 -15.93
CA ASN A 124 6.92 1.21 -16.02
C ASN A 124 5.56 0.53 -15.95
N SER A 125 4.62 1.14 -15.23
CA SER A 125 3.26 0.58 -15.10
C SER A 125 2.53 0.47 -16.46
N ASN A 126 2.84 1.31 -17.42
CA ASN A 126 2.28 1.27 -18.77
C ASN A 126 3.07 0.39 -19.76
N ASP A 127 4.07 -0.34 -19.31
CA ASP A 127 4.78 -1.26 -20.18
C ASP A 127 3.82 -2.35 -20.70
N PRO A 128 3.79 -2.67 -22.01
CA PRO A 128 2.92 -3.69 -22.57
C PRO A 128 3.03 -5.07 -21.90
N VAL A 129 4.17 -5.38 -21.29
CA VAL A 129 4.38 -6.62 -20.52
C VAL A 129 3.47 -6.72 -19.30
N MET A 130 2.97 -5.59 -18.80
CA MET A 130 2.05 -5.51 -17.68
C MET A 130 0.60 -5.87 -18.04
N PHE A 131 0.20 -5.68 -19.28
CA PHE A 131 -1.22 -5.76 -19.66
C PHE A 131 -1.85 -7.12 -19.37
N PRO A 132 -1.21 -8.26 -19.62
CA PRO A 132 -1.77 -9.56 -19.21
C PRO A 132 -2.05 -9.68 -17.70
N PHE A 133 -1.21 -9.06 -16.85
CA PHE A 133 -1.45 -9.02 -15.41
C PHE A 133 -2.71 -8.20 -15.10
N TYR A 134 -2.86 -7.02 -15.70
CA TYR A 134 -4.03 -6.16 -15.51
C TYR A 134 -5.32 -6.82 -15.99
N GLU A 135 -5.30 -7.48 -17.15
CA GLU A 135 -6.45 -8.24 -17.67
C GLU A 135 -6.88 -9.35 -16.68
N ALA A 136 -5.92 -10.06 -16.08
CA ALA A 136 -6.21 -11.10 -15.12
C ALA A 136 -6.76 -10.52 -13.80
N ILE A 137 -6.22 -9.40 -13.31
CA ILE A 137 -6.67 -8.71 -12.10
C ILE A 137 -8.10 -8.16 -12.30
N ASP A 138 -8.35 -7.47 -13.40
CA ASP A 138 -9.67 -6.90 -13.75
C ASP A 138 -10.72 -8.00 -13.87
N LYS A 139 -10.39 -9.08 -14.58
CA LYS A 139 -11.27 -10.26 -14.72
C LYS A 139 -11.59 -10.92 -13.39
N ALA A 140 -10.65 -10.95 -12.45
CA ALA A 140 -10.86 -11.48 -11.11
C ALA A 140 -11.68 -10.52 -10.21
N GLY A 141 -11.91 -9.27 -10.63
CA GLY A 141 -12.50 -8.21 -9.82
C GLY A 141 -11.64 -7.81 -8.62
N ALA A 142 -10.34 -8.09 -8.69
CA ALA A 142 -9.38 -7.83 -7.66
C ALA A 142 -8.85 -6.38 -7.70
N VAL A 143 -8.14 -5.97 -6.65
CA VAL A 143 -7.52 -4.64 -6.54
C VAL A 143 -6.09 -4.69 -7.03
N CYS A 144 -5.71 -3.75 -7.88
CA CYS A 144 -4.33 -3.53 -8.31
C CYS A 144 -3.73 -2.40 -7.48
N GLN A 145 -2.81 -2.72 -6.59
CA GLN A 145 -2.11 -1.75 -5.75
C GLN A 145 -0.73 -1.44 -6.31
N TYR A 146 -0.30 -0.19 -6.17
CA TYR A 146 0.97 0.28 -6.72
C TYR A 146 1.77 1.06 -5.69
N HIS A 147 3.00 0.64 -5.43
CA HIS A 147 3.99 1.52 -4.87
C HIS A 147 4.45 2.54 -5.94
N HIS A 148 3.59 3.50 -6.25
CA HIS A 148 3.83 4.51 -7.29
C HIS A 148 4.21 5.85 -6.65
N SER A 149 5.21 5.80 -5.78
CA SER A 149 5.69 6.92 -4.97
C SER A 149 7.21 6.92 -4.88
N ALA A 150 7.77 8.00 -4.33
CA ALA A 150 9.18 8.01 -3.95
C ALA A 150 9.36 7.06 -2.76
N ALA A 151 10.25 6.09 -2.91
CA ALA A 151 10.54 5.15 -1.85
C ALA A 151 11.26 5.79 -0.67
N GLY A 152 11.04 5.27 0.52
CA GLY A 152 11.93 5.49 1.65
C GLY A 152 13.22 4.70 1.47
N GLY A 153 14.37 5.32 1.78
CA GLY A 153 15.66 4.66 1.73
C GLY A 153 16.61 5.17 0.62
N PRO A 154 17.76 4.51 0.43
CA PRO A 154 18.75 4.96 -0.55
C PRO A 154 18.20 4.91 -1.98
N THR A 155 18.45 5.95 -2.77
CA THR A 155 18.00 6.08 -4.16
C THR A 155 18.43 4.91 -5.06
N VAL A 156 19.52 4.23 -4.71
CA VAL A 156 20.01 3.04 -5.42
C VAL A 156 19.03 1.86 -5.35
N LEU A 157 18.19 1.81 -4.34
CA LEU A 157 17.25 0.70 -4.11
C LEU A 157 15.91 0.92 -4.81
N ALA A 158 15.48 2.17 -5.00
CA ALA A 158 14.21 2.48 -5.64
C ALA A 158 14.33 3.71 -6.51
N HIS A 159 14.13 3.53 -7.79
CA HIS A 159 14.33 4.59 -8.76
C HIS A 159 13.03 5.33 -9.06
N THR A 160 12.87 6.53 -8.48
CA THR A 160 11.66 7.37 -8.58
C THR A 160 11.18 7.64 -10.01
N LYS A 161 12.04 7.53 -11.03
CA LYS A 161 11.60 7.68 -12.43
C LYS A 161 10.50 6.70 -12.85
N TYR A 162 10.39 5.55 -12.18
CA TYR A 162 9.37 4.55 -12.44
C TYR A 162 8.06 4.82 -11.69
N ALA A 163 8.04 5.82 -10.80
CA ALA A 163 6.83 6.29 -10.12
C ALA A 163 6.12 7.44 -10.85
N LYS A 164 6.37 7.64 -12.15
CA LYS A 164 5.73 8.70 -12.93
C LYS A 164 4.23 8.46 -13.07
N MET A 165 3.43 9.43 -12.63
CA MET A 165 1.97 9.32 -12.69
C MET A 165 1.44 9.27 -14.12
N GLU A 166 2.16 9.81 -15.10
CA GLU A 166 1.81 9.69 -16.51
C GLU A 166 1.73 8.23 -16.96
N ASN A 167 2.65 7.37 -16.46
CA ASN A 167 2.60 5.94 -16.79
C ASN A 167 1.35 5.27 -16.21
N LEU A 168 0.95 5.67 -15.00
CA LEU A 168 -0.27 5.14 -14.39
C LEU A 168 -1.53 5.70 -15.08
N ASN A 169 -1.48 6.92 -15.59
CA ASN A 169 -2.60 7.50 -16.34
C ASN A 169 -2.91 6.69 -17.61
N ASP A 170 -1.90 6.14 -18.29
CA ASP A 170 -2.11 5.23 -19.41
C ASP A 170 -2.83 3.93 -18.96
N VAL A 171 -2.49 3.42 -17.78
CA VAL A 171 -3.17 2.23 -17.21
C VAL A 171 -4.64 2.53 -16.91
N THR A 172 -4.94 3.69 -16.32
CA THR A 172 -6.33 4.08 -16.05
C THR A 172 -7.15 4.23 -17.33
N PHE A 173 -6.53 4.70 -18.41
CA PHE A 173 -7.15 4.80 -19.71
C PHE A 173 -7.50 3.44 -20.34
N HIS A 174 -6.59 2.46 -20.24
CA HIS A 174 -6.79 1.13 -20.80
C HIS A 174 -7.65 0.20 -19.94
N PHE A 175 -7.63 0.40 -18.61
CA PHE A 175 -8.34 -0.44 -17.64
C PHE A 175 -9.26 0.42 -16.73
N PRO A 176 -10.28 1.09 -17.27
CA PRO A 176 -11.11 2.04 -16.51
C PRO A 176 -11.97 1.36 -15.44
N HIS A 177 -12.25 0.06 -15.56
CA HIS A 177 -13.07 -0.69 -14.61
C HIS A 177 -12.25 -1.38 -13.52
N MET A 178 -10.94 -1.56 -13.71
CA MET A 178 -10.05 -2.15 -12.73
C MET A 178 -9.93 -1.24 -11.51
N LYS A 179 -10.10 -1.80 -10.32
CA LYS A 179 -9.86 -1.08 -9.05
C LYS A 179 -8.37 -0.90 -8.84
N LYS A 180 -7.93 0.33 -8.66
CA LYS A 180 -6.52 0.73 -8.51
C LYS A 180 -6.30 1.47 -7.21
N VAL A 181 -5.24 1.15 -6.49
CA VAL A 181 -4.79 1.88 -5.29
C VAL A 181 -3.36 2.36 -5.51
N VAL A 182 -3.11 3.64 -5.25
CA VAL A 182 -1.77 4.23 -5.24
C VAL A 182 -1.37 4.49 -3.80
N GLU A 183 -0.29 3.86 -3.35
CA GLU A 183 0.23 3.99 -1.99
C GLU A 183 0.74 5.41 -1.69
N HIS A 184 0.70 5.80 -0.41
CA HIS A 184 1.34 7.02 0.13
C HIS A 184 0.87 8.31 -0.55
N ILE A 185 -0.42 8.37 -0.98
CA ILE A 185 -0.99 9.45 -1.81
C ILE A 185 -0.11 9.84 -3.00
N GLY A 186 0.61 8.86 -3.56
CA GLY A 186 1.50 9.06 -4.70
C GLY A 186 2.66 10.03 -4.44
N TYR A 187 3.14 10.12 -3.20
CA TYR A 187 4.24 11.04 -2.84
C TYR A 187 5.43 10.96 -3.79
N PRO A 188 5.97 12.07 -4.32
CA PRO A 188 5.57 13.48 -4.09
C PRO A 188 4.55 14.02 -5.12
N PHE A 189 3.88 13.19 -5.90
CA PHE A 189 3.04 13.55 -7.05
C PHE A 189 1.53 13.59 -6.71
N SER A 190 1.17 13.89 -5.49
CA SER A 190 -0.21 13.81 -4.98
C SER A 190 -1.22 14.69 -5.73
N GLU A 191 -0.82 15.89 -6.16
CA GLU A 191 -1.70 16.77 -6.93
C GLU A 191 -2.06 16.16 -8.30
N TYR A 192 -1.08 15.51 -8.95
CA TYR A 192 -1.33 14.79 -10.19
C TYR A 192 -2.27 13.60 -9.95
N LEU A 193 -2.01 12.83 -8.90
CA LEU A 193 -2.87 11.70 -8.50
C LEU A 193 -4.32 12.14 -8.26
N PHE A 194 -4.54 13.21 -7.49
CA PHE A 194 -5.89 13.70 -7.22
C PHE A 194 -6.61 14.16 -8.50
N THR A 195 -5.87 14.78 -9.43
CA THR A 195 -6.41 15.14 -10.74
C THR A 195 -6.84 13.90 -11.55
N MET A 196 -6.05 12.81 -11.50
CA MET A 196 -6.45 11.54 -12.11
C MET A 196 -7.67 10.94 -11.42
N MET A 197 -7.73 10.97 -10.08
CA MET A 197 -8.85 10.45 -9.31
C MET A 197 -10.17 11.18 -9.60
N VAL A 198 -10.15 12.45 -9.97
CA VAL A 198 -11.36 13.18 -10.43
C VAL A 198 -11.96 12.52 -11.68
N ASN A 199 -11.12 11.99 -12.55
CA ASN A 199 -11.54 11.42 -13.85
C ASN A 199 -11.70 9.89 -13.81
N ASP A 200 -11.22 9.21 -12.76
CA ASP A 200 -11.30 7.76 -12.61
C ASP A 200 -11.85 7.40 -11.24
N GLU A 201 -13.12 6.97 -11.18
CA GLU A 201 -13.80 6.57 -9.95
C GLU A 201 -13.23 5.29 -9.32
N ASN A 202 -12.49 4.49 -10.09
CA ASN A 202 -11.83 3.25 -9.65
C ASN A 202 -10.39 3.47 -9.20
N LEU A 203 -9.93 4.72 -9.10
CA LEU A 203 -8.62 5.09 -8.59
C LEU A 203 -8.72 5.58 -7.15
N TRP A 204 -7.97 4.93 -6.25
CA TRP A 204 -7.96 5.13 -4.81
C TRP A 204 -6.55 5.41 -4.32
N THR A 205 -6.41 5.83 -3.07
CA THR A 205 -5.10 6.03 -2.44
C THR A 205 -5.14 5.83 -0.93
N ASP A 206 -3.97 5.68 -0.32
CA ASP A 206 -3.82 5.52 1.11
C ASP A 206 -2.88 6.57 1.74
N LEU A 207 -2.94 6.66 3.08
CA LEU A 207 -2.14 7.59 3.90
C LEU A 207 -0.88 6.95 4.50
N ALA A 208 -0.50 5.77 4.07
CA ALA A 208 0.66 5.05 4.58
C ALA A 208 1.91 5.96 4.66
N MET A 209 2.75 5.76 5.68
CA MET A 209 3.97 6.52 5.96
C MET A 209 3.83 8.03 6.25
N LEU A 210 2.63 8.59 6.27
CA LEU A 210 2.47 10.05 6.43
C LEU A 210 2.33 10.52 7.87
N TYR A 211 2.24 9.62 8.83
CA TYR A 211 2.02 9.92 10.24
C TYR A 211 3.11 10.80 10.88
N LYS A 212 4.36 10.76 10.38
CA LYS A 212 5.44 11.66 10.81
C LYS A 212 5.50 13.00 10.05
N ARG A 213 4.52 13.25 9.16
CA ARG A 213 4.46 14.46 8.32
C ARG A 213 3.07 15.12 8.42
N PRO A 214 2.65 15.55 9.62
CA PRO A 214 1.27 15.96 9.88
C PRO A 214 0.82 17.17 9.04
N LEU A 215 1.69 18.13 8.79
CA LEU A 215 1.37 19.30 7.97
C LEU A 215 1.16 18.92 6.50
N TRP A 216 2.08 18.11 5.97
CA TRP A 216 2.02 17.68 4.59
C TRP A 216 0.80 16.77 4.35
N MET A 217 0.53 15.83 5.26
CA MET A 217 -0.67 14.99 5.21
C MET A 217 -1.94 15.85 5.25
N THR A 218 -2.06 16.76 6.23
CA THR A 218 -3.25 17.60 6.37
C THR A 218 -3.48 18.47 5.14
N TRP A 219 -2.42 19.06 4.58
CA TRP A 219 -2.51 19.82 3.34
C TRP A 219 -3.06 18.97 2.19
N ASN A 220 -2.54 17.77 2.00
CA ASN A 220 -3.04 16.89 0.94
C ASN A 220 -4.48 16.43 1.18
N MET A 221 -4.89 16.23 2.43
CA MET A 221 -6.31 15.94 2.72
C MET A 221 -7.24 17.12 2.42
N VAL A 222 -6.77 18.34 2.65
CA VAL A 222 -7.51 19.55 2.23
C VAL A 222 -7.65 19.59 0.71
N LEU A 223 -6.59 19.30 -0.04
CA LEU A 223 -6.64 19.22 -1.51
C LEU A 223 -7.58 18.11 -1.99
N ALA A 224 -7.50 16.91 -1.39
CA ALA A 224 -8.39 15.80 -1.73
C ALA A 224 -9.88 16.14 -1.46
N LYS A 225 -10.15 16.90 -0.39
CA LYS A 225 -11.49 17.42 -0.09
C LYS A 225 -11.95 18.44 -1.13
N GLU A 226 -11.09 19.39 -1.49
CA GLU A 226 -11.39 20.44 -2.45
C GLU A 226 -11.62 19.90 -3.86
N THR A 227 -10.86 18.86 -4.25
CA THR A 227 -11.03 18.18 -5.53
C THR A 227 -12.15 17.14 -5.56
N GLY A 228 -12.79 16.87 -4.41
CA GLY A 228 -13.93 15.95 -4.32
C GLY A 228 -13.57 14.47 -4.34
N VAL A 229 -12.32 14.11 -4.02
CA VAL A 229 -11.83 12.71 -4.06
C VAL A 229 -11.56 12.10 -2.68
N LEU A 230 -11.89 12.84 -1.60
CA LEU A 230 -11.62 12.42 -0.22
C LEU A 230 -12.29 11.09 0.16
N ASP A 231 -13.41 10.77 -0.47
CA ASP A 231 -14.13 9.51 -0.28
C ASP A 231 -13.42 8.27 -0.84
N ARG A 232 -12.26 8.45 -1.46
CA ARG A 232 -11.39 7.39 -1.99
C ARG A 232 -9.96 7.45 -1.41
N VAL A 233 -9.80 8.14 -0.30
CA VAL A 233 -8.58 8.14 0.51
C VAL A 233 -8.78 7.25 1.72
N MET A 234 -7.82 6.36 2.01
CA MET A 234 -7.94 5.35 3.06
C MET A 234 -6.84 5.52 4.11
N PHE A 235 -7.16 5.21 5.35
CA PHE A 235 -6.17 5.05 6.41
C PHE A 235 -5.29 3.82 6.13
N ALA A 236 -4.00 3.98 6.38
CA ALA A 236 -3.02 2.92 6.25
C ALA A 236 -1.78 3.21 7.08
N THR A 237 -1.15 2.19 7.61
CA THR A 237 0.05 2.35 8.45
C THR A 237 1.35 2.19 7.69
N ASP A 238 1.41 1.34 6.68
CA ASP A 238 2.64 0.79 6.10
C ASP A 238 3.49 0.12 7.20
N PHE A 239 2.80 -0.52 8.14
CA PHE A 239 3.49 -1.23 9.21
C PHE A 239 4.31 -2.37 8.59
N VAL A 240 5.61 -2.28 8.77
CA VAL A 240 6.55 -3.37 8.49
C VAL A 240 6.97 -3.92 9.84
N ALA A 241 6.44 -5.06 10.22
CA ALA A 241 6.46 -5.56 11.59
C ALA A 241 7.85 -5.67 12.25
N ALA A 242 8.88 -5.53 11.48
CA ALA A 242 10.26 -5.58 11.94
C ALA A 242 11.00 -4.24 11.84
N ASN A 243 10.39 -3.21 11.30
CA ASN A 243 11.07 -1.93 11.13
C ASN A 243 10.68 -0.97 12.26
N ASN A 244 11.32 -1.14 13.43
CA ASN A 244 11.19 -0.27 14.59
C ASN A 244 11.60 1.20 14.29
N ASP A 245 12.20 1.49 13.13
CA ASP A 245 12.52 2.86 12.72
C ASP A 245 11.27 3.65 12.31
N LEU A 246 10.22 2.96 11.84
CA LEU A 246 8.95 3.58 11.50
C LEU A 246 8.02 3.69 12.71
N PHE A 247 7.94 2.63 13.49
CA PHE A 247 7.17 2.55 14.73
C PHE A 247 8.13 2.41 15.90
N GLY A 248 7.78 3.00 17.05
CA GLY A 248 8.55 2.89 18.28
C GLY A 248 8.47 1.48 18.90
N PRO A 249 8.94 1.32 20.14
CA PRO A 249 8.88 0.04 20.85
C PRO A 249 7.46 -0.40 21.25
N ASP A 250 6.47 0.49 21.13
CA ASP A 250 5.05 0.22 21.39
C ASP A 250 4.21 0.52 20.15
N PRO A 251 4.05 -0.46 19.23
CA PRO A 251 3.29 -0.28 17.99
C PRO A 251 1.82 0.13 18.22
N THR A 252 1.19 -0.37 19.28
CA THR A 252 -0.19 0.01 19.62
C THR A 252 -0.30 1.51 19.86
N LYS A 253 0.62 2.07 20.64
CA LYS A 253 0.65 3.50 20.93
C LYS A 253 0.89 4.32 19.65
N ASP A 254 1.84 3.90 18.83
CA ASP A 254 2.16 4.62 17.59
C ASP A 254 0.98 4.61 16.61
N ILE A 255 0.26 3.50 16.48
CA ILE A 255 -0.96 3.40 15.66
C ILE A 255 -2.06 4.31 16.22
N LEU A 256 -2.26 4.32 17.53
CA LEU A 256 -3.24 5.21 18.19
C LEU A 256 -2.90 6.69 17.98
N GLU A 257 -1.63 7.07 18.06
CA GLU A 257 -1.18 8.43 17.75
C GLU A 257 -1.46 8.80 16.28
N TRP A 258 -1.29 7.84 15.36
CA TRP A 258 -1.60 8.03 13.95
C TRP A 258 -3.12 8.19 13.71
N VAL A 259 -3.92 7.34 14.34
CA VAL A 259 -5.38 7.45 14.31
C VAL A 259 -5.83 8.81 14.90
N ASP A 260 -5.26 9.23 16.04
CA ASP A 260 -5.59 10.53 16.65
C ASP A 260 -5.22 11.72 15.75
N LEU A 261 -4.11 11.62 15.02
CA LEU A 261 -3.75 12.63 14.03
C LEU A 261 -4.84 12.80 12.96
N VAL A 262 -5.41 11.70 12.48
CA VAL A 262 -6.52 11.75 11.51
C VAL A 262 -7.80 12.23 12.17
N GLN A 263 -8.15 11.74 13.36
CA GLN A 263 -9.39 12.09 14.05
C GLN A 263 -9.44 13.54 14.53
N ASN A 264 -8.35 14.02 15.10
CA ASN A 264 -8.32 15.30 15.81
C ASN A 264 -7.24 16.26 15.30
N GLY A 265 -6.05 15.73 14.98
CA GLY A 265 -4.87 16.52 14.64
C GLY A 265 -5.05 17.32 13.36
N MET A 266 -5.60 16.72 12.30
CA MET A 266 -5.88 17.41 11.04
C MET A 266 -6.76 18.64 11.25
N ASN A 267 -7.89 18.48 11.97
CA ASN A 267 -8.80 19.57 12.24
C ASN A 267 -8.19 20.68 13.11
N LYS A 268 -7.29 20.32 14.03
CA LYS A 268 -6.52 21.30 14.80
C LYS A 268 -5.61 22.13 13.91
N ILE A 269 -4.88 21.47 13.00
CA ILE A 269 -4.01 22.14 12.01
C ILE A 269 -4.85 23.03 11.09
N CYS A 270 -5.95 22.54 10.54
CA CYS A 270 -6.86 23.30 9.67
C CYS A 270 -7.35 24.58 10.34
N LYS A 271 -7.82 24.50 11.60
CA LYS A 271 -8.29 25.67 12.36
C LYS A 271 -7.19 26.72 12.57
N GLN A 272 -5.96 26.27 12.86
CA GLN A 272 -4.81 27.16 13.05
C GLN A 272 -4.33 27.82 11.74
N SER A 273 -4.54 27.14 10.61
CA SER A 273 -4.11 27.60 9.28
C SER A 273 -5.20 28.33 8.49
N GLY A 274 -6.43 28.40 9.01
CA GLY A 274 -7.57 28.97 8.29
C GLY A 274 -8.06 28.10 7.12
N TRP A 275 -7.73 26.80 7.14
CA TRP A 275 -8.14 25.83 6.12
C TRP A 275 -9.52 25.22 6.45
N PRO A 276 -10.22 24.65 5.44
CA PRO A 276 -11.45 23.89 5.67
C PRO A 276 -11.22 22.73 6.64
N THR A 277 -12.14 22.53 7.58
CA THR A 277 -12.12 21.38 8.50
C THR A 277 -12.86 20.19 7.93
N PHE A 278 -12.58 19.01 8.47
CA PHE A 278 -13.22 17.75 8.12
C PHE A 278 -14.38 17.45 9.08
N THR A 279 -15.49 16.96 8.55
CA THR A 279 -16.62 16.45 9.32
C THR A 279 -16.30 15.07 9.91
N GLU A 280 -17.04 14.64 10.93
CA GLU A 280 -16.93 13.29 11.49
C GLU A 280 -17.13 12.19 10.42
N LYS A 281 -18.07 12.41 9.49
CA LYS A 281 -18.33 11.49 8.38
C LYS A 281 -17.11 11.37 7.44
N GLU A 282 -16.46 12.47 7.10
CA GLU A 282 -15.25 12.46 6.27
C GLU A 282 -14.08 11.77 6.98
N ILE A 283 -13.92 12.02 8.28
CA ILE A 283 -12.89 11.36 9.11
C ILE A 283 -13.13 9.85 9.18
N MET A 284 -14.38 9.44 9.46
CA MET A 284 -14.72 8.01 9.47
C MET A 284 -14.64 7.39 8.08
N GLY A 285 -14.93 8.14 7.03
CA GLY A 285 -14.67 7.75 5.65
C GLY A 285 -13.22 7.31 5.45
N ILE A 286 -12.27 8.16 5.86
CA ILE A 286 -10.83 7.87 5.75
C ILE A 286 -10.42 6.68 6.62
N LEU A 287 -10.90 6.63 7.88
CA LEU A 287 -10.46 5.64 8.85
C LEU A 287 -11.08 4.24 8.64
N HIS A 288 -12.22 4.15 7.96
CA HIS A 288 -12.99 2.91 7.86
C HIS A 288 -13.78 2.78 6.55
N ASP A 289 -14.79 3.67 6.30
CA ASP A 289 -15.85 3.38 5.32
C ASP A 289 -15.34 3.28 3.89
N ASN A 290 -14.29 4.04 3.54
CA ASN A 290 -13.70 4.02 2.21
C ASN A 290 -13.04 2.65 1.93
N ALA A 291 -12.25 2.15 2.87
CA ALA A 291 -11.62 0.83 2.77
C ALA A 291 -12.68 -0.29 2.79
N ALA A 292 -13.67 -0.21 3.68
CA ALA A 292 -14.77 -1.18 3.74
C ALA A 292 -15.50 -1.28 2.39
N ARG A 293 -15.75 -0.13 1.74
CA ARG A 293 -16.40 -0.09 0.42
C ARG A 293 -15.53 -0.70 -0.68
N LEU A 294 -14.23 -0.36 -0.70
CA LEU A 294 -13.32 -0.89 -1.73
C LEU A 294 -13.18 -2.40 -1.65
N TYR A 295 -12.97 -2.92 -0.43
CA TYR A 295 -12.67 -4.33 -0.19
C TYR A 295 -13.89 -5.20 0.11
N ASN A 296 -15.11 -4.63 0.16
CA ASN A 296 -16.37 -5.31 0.53
C ASN A 296 -16.26 -6.03 1.89
N LEU A 297 -15.93 -5.28 2.94
CA LEU A 297 -15.81 -5.72 4.33
C LEU A 297 -17.01 -5.34 5.16
#